data_05caee902ea4d53285e7355bf773154c
#
_entry.id   05caee902ea4d53285e7355bf773154c
#
_cell.length_a   1.000
_cell.length_b   1.000
_cell.length_c   1.000
_cell.angle_alpha   90.00
_cell.angle_beta   90.00
_cell.angle_gamma   90.00
#
_symmetry.space_group_name_H-M   'P 1'
#
loop_
_entity.id
_entity.type
_entity.pdbx_description
1 polymer ?
#
loop_
_entity_poly.entity_id
_entity_poly.type
_entity_poly.pdbx_seq_one_letter_code
_entity_poly.pdbx_strand_id
1 'polypeptide(L)'
;KLIDEDSNILNLRDLVKMMDSIESFNKWLENKPEIPYILLCYGEAFYSIREHFIENLPSVINYLFIDGYIDSCLMQNPPSAFIQSMKRVFKGNLEENEYKHKNISKQSLIKIAEKYKDEIVGQDEALVEILSTLYPLVNRLDEKPIVMMFYGPAGVGKTEAAKIINDSLDQGGILRQQMSMFQTSDFASYLFGGTLEAPSLAKDLMKREGNVILFDEFNRCSPY
;
A
#
# COMPACT_ATOMS: atom_id res chain seq x y z
N LYS A 1 1.20 13.60 14.61
CA LYS A 1 2.28 14.09 13.71
C LYS A 1 3.59 13.57 14.30
N LEU A 2 4.23 12.62 13.60
CA LEU A 2 5.54 12.05 14.02
C LEU A 2 6.72 12.76 13.34
N ILE A 3 6.45 13.64 12.38
CA ILE A 3 7.44 14.39 11.61
C ILE A 3 7.00 15.85 11.60
N ASP A 4 7.87 16.72 12.09
CA ASP A 4 7.72 18.18 12.03
C ASP A 4 8.55 18.76 10.86
N GLU A 5 8.30 20.02 10.49
CA GLU A 5 8.98 20.68 9.36
C GLU A 5 10.51 20.76 9.56
N ASP A 6 10.98 20.80 10.81
CA ASP A 6 12.40 20.87 11.16
C ASP A 6 13.06 19.49 11.37
N SER A 7 12.33 18.39 11.12
CA SER A 7 12.85 17.03 11.33
C SER A 7 13.93 16.71 10.30
N ASN A 8 15.07 16.19 10.79
CA ASN A 8 16.14 15.70 9.93
C ASN A 8 15.80 14.29 9.43
N ILE A 9 15.59 14.10 8.13
CA ILE A 9 15.08 12.87 7.54
C ILE A 9 16.18 12.13 6.79
N LEU A 10 16.35 10.84 7.09
CA LEU A 10 17.18 9.90 6.35
C LEU A 10 16.31 8.83 5.71
N ASN A 11 16.37 8.68 4.39
CA ASN A 11 15.65 7.61 3.70
C ASN A 11 16.45 6.31 3.71
N LEU A 12 15.78 5.17 3.85
CA LEU A 12 16.42 3.85 3.82
C LEU A 12 17.26 3.63 2.56
N ARG A 13 16.79 4.08 1.39
CA ARG A 13 17.55 3.98 0.13
C ARG A 13 18.89 4.71 0.18
N ASP A 14 18.93 5.87 0.81
CA ASP A 14 20.15 6.67 0.91
C ASP A 14 21.10 6.06 1.91
N LEU A 15 20.61 5.55 3.04
CA LEU A 15 21.40 4.78 3.99
C LEU A 15 22.05 3.57 3.31
N VAL A 16 21.28 2.77 2.56
CA VAL A 16 21.82 1.58 1.87
C VAL A 16 22.86 1.94 0.83
N LYS A 17 22.65 3.02 0.04
CA LYS A 17 23.67 3.51 -0.90
C LYS A 17 24.99 3.90 -0.20
N MET A 18 24.91 4.52 0.97
CA MET A 18 26.11 4.83 1.76
C MET A 18 26.82 3.57 2.22
N MET A 19 26.06 2.52 2.52
CA MET A 19 26.60 1.21 2.96
C MET A 19 27.18 0.36 1.82
N ASP A 20 26.92 0.70 0.55
CA ASP A 20 27.49 -0.02 -0.62
C ASP A 20 29.02 0.04 -0.65
N SER A 21 29.63 1.04 -0.01
CA SER A 21 31.07 1.19 0.16
C SER A 21 31.40 1.45 1.63
N ILE A 22 32.33 0.65 2.16
CA ILE A 22 32.84 0.83 3.55
C ILE A 22 33.41 2.23 3.73
N GLU A 23 34.11 2.74 2.72
CA GLU A 23 34.70 4.07 2.75
C GLU A 23 33.64 5.16 2.82
N SER A 24 32.61 5.05 1.99
CA SER A 24 31.50 6.00 1.99
C SER A 24 30.73 6.00 3.31
N PHE A 25 30.51 4.82 3.87
CA PHE A 25 29.80 4.70 5.13
C PHE A 25 30.63 5.26 6.30
N ASN A 26 31.94 4.95 6.38
CA ASN A 26 32.82 5.49 7.41
C ASN A 26 32.92 7.02 7.32
N LYS A 27 33.04 7.57 6.11
CA LYS A 27 33.06 9.03 5.90
C LYS A 27 31.76 9.69 6.36
N TRP A 28 30.62 9.03 6.16
CA TRP A 28 29.33 9.53 6.65
C TRP A 28 29.28 9.46 8.19
N LEU A 29 29.79 8.41 8.80
CA LEU A 29 29.88 8.27 10.26
C LEU A 29 30.79 9.32 10.92
N GLU A 30 31.81 9.83 10.23
CA GLU A 30 32.66 10.91 10.73
C GLU A 30 31.90 12.23 10.90
N ASN A 31 30.80 12.40 10.15
CA ASN A 31 29.96 13.61 10.15
C ASN A 31 28.65 13.37 10.91
N LYS A 32 28.75 13.13 12.22
CA LYS A 32 27.56 12.93 13.05
C LYS A 32 26.67 14.17 13.03
N PRO A 33 25.34 13.99 12.79
CA PRO A 33 24.40 15.11 12.75
C PRO A 33 24.22 15.75 14.14
N GLU A 34 24.05 17.06 14.20
CA GLU A 34 23.70 17.76 15.44
C GLU A 34 22.30 17.36 15.93
N ILE A 35 21.36 17.21 14.99
CA ILE A 35 20.01 16.70 15.24
C ILE A 35 19.94 15.30 14.65
N PRO A 36 19.66 14.24 15.44
CA PRO A 36 19.55 12.88 14.94
C PRO A 36 18.52 12.77 13.84
N TYR A 37 18.72 11.81 12.92
CA TYR A 37 17.79 11.57 11.83
C TYR A 37 16.55 10.77 12.30
N ILE A 38 15.42 11.02 11.66
CA ILE A 38 14.30 10.09 11.59
C ILE A 38 14.53 9.20 10.36
N LEU A 39 14.74 7.91 10.57
CA LEU A 39 14.91 6.96 9.46
C LEU A 39 13.54 6.57 8.89
N LEU A 40 13.33 6.86 7.60
CA LEU A 40 12.11 6.49 6.88
C LEU A 40 12.35 5.26 6.01
N CYS A 41 11.58 4.19 6.27
CA CYS A 41 11.64 2.93 5.56
C CYS A 41 10.30 2.66 4.86
N TYR A 42 10.14 3.12 3.62
CA TYR A 42 8.97 2.80 2.80
C TYR A 42 9.06 1.37 2.28
N GLY A 43 7.91 0.71 2.13
CA GLY A 43 7.83 -0.67 1.63
C GLY A 43 8.57 -0.89 0.31
N GLU A 44 8.54 0.10 -0.61
CA GLU A 44 9.29 0.05 -1.87
C GLU A 44 10.82 0.05 -1.69
N ALA A 45 11.33 0.68 -0.66
CA ALA A 45 12.76 0.72 -0.42
C ALA A 45 13.32 -0.67 -0.13
N PHE A 46 12.56 -1.53 0.56
CA PHE A 46 12.97 -2.90 0.86
C PHE A 46 13.10 -3.78 -0.39
N TYR A 47 12.33 -3.54 -1.44
CA TYR A 47 12.38 -4.34 -2.68
C TYR A 47 13.61 -4.06 -3.53
N SER A 48 14.28 -2.95 -3.32
CA SER A 48 15.54 -2.59 -4.01
C SER A 48 16.79 -3.04 -3.25
N ILE A 49 16.63 -3.66 -2.08
CA ILE A 49 17.73 -4.08 -1.21
C ILE A 49 17.93 -5.58 -1.36
N ARG A 50 19.17 -6.01 -1.55
CA ARG A 50 19.53 -7.44 -1.62
C ARG A 50 19.20 -8.14 -0.30
N GLU A 51 18.75 -9.38 -0.37
CA GLU A 51 18.24 -10.15 0.76
C GLU A 51 19.22 -10.22 1.94
N HIS A 52 20.49 -10.47 1.68
CA HIS A 52 21.53 -10.51 2.72
C HIS A 52 21.76 -9.16 3.43
N PHE A 53 21.46 -8.05 2.78
CA PHE A 53 21.47 -6.73 3.40
C PHE A 53 20.29 -6.54 4.34
N ILE A 54 19.12 -7.03 3.97
CA ILE A 54 17.89 -6.95 4.78
C ILE A 54 18.10 -7.67 6.12
N GLU A 55 18.82 -8.79 6.14
CA GLU A 55 19.11 -9.55 7.36
C GLU A 55 20.01 -8.79 8.34
N ASN A 56 21.00 -8.06 7.85
CA ASN A 56 21.97 -7.33 8.66
C ASN A 56 21.51 -5.90 9.03
N LEU A 57 20.59 -5.35 8.28
CA LEU A 57 20.10 -3.97 8.44
C LEU A 57 19.58 -3.66 9.85
N PRO A 58 18.85 -4.57 10.57
CA PRO A 58 18.43 -4.32 11.95
C PRO A 58 19.60 -4.04 12.91
N SER A 59 20.71 -4.72 12.73
CA SER A 59 21.92 -4.50 13.56
C SER A 59 22.57 -3.14 13.27
N VAL A 60 22.60 -2.73 12.00
CA VAL A 60 23.08 -1.40 11.60
C VAL A 60 22.17 -0.31 12.15
N ILE A 61 20.85 -0.46 12.02
CA ILE A 61 19.89 0.49 12.57
C ILE A 61 20.08 0.62 14.10
N ASN A 62 20.27 -0.50 14.80
CA ASN A 62 20.51 -0.48 16.24
C ASN A 62 21.81 0.23 16.60
N TYR A 63 22.89 0.00 15.85
CA TYR A 63 24.13 0.72 16.01
C TYR A 63 23.94 2.23 15.87
N LEU A 64 23.24 2.67 14.82
CA LEU A 64 22.95 4.09 14.56
C LEU A 64 22.07 4.72 15.66
N PHE A 65 21.19 3.95 16.28
CA PHE A 65 20.43 4.39 17.47
C PHE A 65 21.33 4.59 18.68
N ILE A 66 22.16 3.59 19.01
CA ILE A 66 23.03 3.64 20.18
C ILE A 66 24.01 4.81 20.09
N ASP A 67 24.55 5.03 18.90
CA ASP A 67 25.51 6.12 18.66
C ASP A 67 24.81 7.47 18.39
N GLY A 68 23.49 7.54 18.39
CA GLY A 68 22.72 8.78 18.29
C GLY A 68 22.77 9.45 16.91
N TYR A 69 22.91 8.67 15.83
CA TYR A 69 22.70 9.15 14.45
C TYR A 69 21.23 9.20 14.09
N ILE A 70 20.43 8.29 14.63
CA ILE A 70 18.98 8.24 14.47
C ILE A 70 18.33 8.19 15.85
N ASP A 71 17.19 8.83 16.00
CA ASP A 71 16.36 8.81 17.21
C ASP A 71 15.09 8.00 17.04
N SER A 72 14.61 7.87 15.81
CA SER A 72 13.39 7.12 15.49
C SER A 72 13.47 6.48 14.10
N CYS A 73 12.74 5.38 13.94
CA CYS A 73 12.63 4.68 12.68
C CYS A 73 11.15 4.41 12.37
N LEU A 74 10.66 5.00 11.28
CA LEU A 74 9.29 4.81 10.79
C LEU A 74 9.29 3.87 9.61
N MET A 75 8.56 2.76 9.73
CA MET A 75 8.51 1.73 8.71
C MET A 75 7.09 1.55 8.18
N GLN A 76 6.96 1.51 6.86
CA GLN A 76 5.70 1.19 6.20
C GLN A 76 5.84 -0.16 5.49
N ASN A 77 4.98 -1.11 5.85
CA ASN A 77 4.88 -2.43 5.23
C ASN A 77 6.24 -3.14 5.07
N PRO A 78 7.07 -3.26 6.13
CA PRO A 78 8.34 -3.94 6.03
C PRO A 78 8.14 -5.46 5.80
N PRO A 79 9.10 -6.15 5.14
CA PRO A 79 9.05 -7.58 4.98
C PRO A 79 8.96 -8.32 6.33
N SER A 80 8.21 -9.43 6.39
CA SER A 80 8.00 -10.17 7.64
C SER A 80 9.29 -10.67 8.29
N ALA A 81 10.27 -11.10 7.49
CA ALA A 81 11.59 -11.50 7.98
C ALA A 81 12.33 -10.34 8.63
N PHE A 82 12.23 -9.13 8.05
CA PHE A 82 12.84 -7.93 8.60
C PHE A 82 12.21 -7.53 9.95
N ILE A 83 10.87 -7.51 10.03
CA ILE A 83 10.15 -7.20 11.28
C ILE A 83 10.52 -8.18 12.41
N GLN A 84 10.63 -9.48 12.09
CA GLN A 84 11.05 -10.48 13.09
C GLN A 84 12.48 -10.21 13.61
N SER A 85 13.38 -9.81 12.72
CA SER A 85 14.74 -9.45 13.10
C SER A 85 14.78 -8.16 13.92
N MET A 86 13.99 -7.15 13.55
CA MET A 86 13.83 -5.92 14.34
C MET A 86 13.29 -6.21 15.75
N LYS A 87 12.29 -7.08 15.89
CA LYS A 87 11.76 -7.51 17.21
C LYS A 87 12.82 -8.17 18.09
N ARG A 88 13.74 -8.93 17.51
CA ARG A 88 14.85 -9.55 18.27
C ARG A 88 15.86 -8.52 18.73
N VAL A 89 16.19 -7.55 17.89
CA VAL A 89 17.21 -6.52 18.17
C VAL A 89 16.66 -5.49 19.17
N PHE A 90 15.45 -4.98 18.96
CA PHE A 90 14.89 -3.88 19.74
C PHE A 90 14.01 -4.32 20.94
N LYS A 91 13.85 -5.62 21.20
CA LYS A 91 13.28 -6.24 22.42
C LYS A 91 12.07 -5.51 23.00
N GLY A 92 11.07 -5.18 22.19
CA GLY A 92 9.81 -4.59 22.65
C GLY A 92 9.68 -3.08 22.50
N ASN A 93 10.70 -2.39 21.97
CA ASN A 93 10.62 -0.96 21.61
C ASN A 93 10.06 -0.73 20.20
N LEU A 94 9.18 -1.64 19.74
CA LEU A 94 8.50 -1.56 18.45
C LEU A 94 7.01 -1.37 18.67
N GLU A 95 6.47 -0.29 18.13
CA GLU A 95 5.03 -0.06 18.07
C GLU A 95 4.54 -0.48 16.69
N GLU A 96 3.57 -1.38 16.65
CA GLU A 96 2.92 -1.80 15.42
C GLU A 96 1.56 -1.13 15.32
N ASN A 97 1.36 -0.31 14.30
CA ASN A 97 0.10 0.34 14.01
C ASN A 97 -0.50 -0.28 12.75
N GLU A 98 -1.61 -0.98 12.88
CA GLU A 98 -2.37 -1.45 11.72
C GLU A 98 -3.12 -0.29 11.09
N TYR A 99 -2.98 -0.15 9.76
CA TYR A 99 -3.81 0.77 9.01
C TYR A 99 -5.24 0.23 8.97
N LYS A 100 -6.11 0.87 9.73
CA LYS A 100 -7.54 0.51 9.74
C LYS A 100 -8.26 1.33 8.67
N HIS A 101 -8.71 0.65 7.64
CA HIS A 101 -9.62 1.24 6.67
C HIS A 101 -10.94 1.62 7.35
N LYS A 102 -11.50 2.78 6.98
CA LYS A 102 -12.80 3.21 7.50
C LYS A 102 -13.87 2.24 7.04
N ASN A 103 -14.76 1.86 7.95
CA ASN A 103 -15.92 1.06 7.60
C ASN A 103 -16.92 1.84 6.75
N ILE A 104 -17.65 1.13 5.90
CA ILE A 104 -18.78 1.72 5.15
C ILE A 104 -19.86 2.15 6.14
N SER A 105 -20.33 3.38 6.01
CA SER A 105 -21.42 3.94 6.82
C SER A 105 -22.74 4.00 6.02
N LYS A 106 -23.85 4.13 6.71
CA LYS A 106 -25.15 4.42 6.04
C LYS A 106 -25.08 5.71 5.21
N GLN A 107 -24.32 6.70 5.70
CA GLN A 107 -24.10 7.97 4.99
C GLN A 107 -23.36 7.75 3.66
N SER A 108 -22.37 6.85 3.65
CA SER A 108 -21.64 6.49 2.42
C SER A 108 -22.58 5.87 1.38
N LEU A 109 -23.51 5.00 1.80
CA LEU A 109 -24.49 4.41 0.89
C LEU A 109 -25.46 5.46 0.30
N ILE A 110 -25.88 6.44 1.10
CA ILE A 110 -26.70 7.55 0.63
C ILE A 110 -25.95 8.37 -0.41
N LYS A 111 -24.67 8.73 -0.14
CA LYS A 111 -23.82 9.45 -1.09
C LYS A 111 -23.64 8.68 -2.41
N ILE A 112 -23.46 7.34 -2.34
CA ILE A 112 -23.40 6.49 -3.54
C ILE A 112 -24.70 6.62 -4.33
N ALA A 113 -25.85 6.50 -3.67
CA ALA A 113 -27.14 6.55 -4.34
C ALA A 113 -27.42 7.90 -5.03
N GLU A 114 -27.07 9.00 -4.37
CA GLU A 114 -27.22 10.36 -4.90
C GLU A 114 -26.33 10.57 -6.12
N LYS A 115 -25.02 10.37 -5.98
CA LYS A 115 -24.05 10.54 -7.07
C LYS A 115 -24.35 9.62 -8.26
N TYR A 116 -24.74 8.38 -7.99
CA TYR A 116 -25.04 7.42 -9.06
C TYR A 116 -26.22 7.88 -9.92
N LYS A 117 -27.28 8.40 -9.31
CA LYS A 117 -28.44 8.93 -10.04
C LYS A 117 -28.13 10.19 -10.84
N ASP A 118 -27.19 11.00 -10.36
CA ASP A 118 -26.79 12.22 -11.04
C ASP A 118 -25.87 11.95 -12.25
N GLU A 119 -25.02 10.92 -12.16
CA GLU A 119 -23.96 10.69 -13.15
C GLU A 119 -24.28 9.51 -14.11
N ILE A 120 -25.10 8.54 -13.70
CA ILE A 120 -25.42 7.36 -14.51
C ILE A 120 -26.94 7.29 -14.78
N VAL A 121 -27.29 7.37 -16.05
CA VAL A 121 -28.72 7.38 -16.48
C VAL A 121 -29.15 5.97 -16.87
N GLY A 122 -30.36 5.56 -16.43
CA GLY A 122 -31.03 4.35 -16.89
C GLY A 122 -30.45 3.03 -16.37
N GLN A 123 -29.74 3.05 -15.25
CA GLN A 123 -29.16 1.87 -14.60
C GLN A 123 -29.63 1.72 -13.15
N ASP A 124 -30.91 1.96 -12.89
CA ASP A 124 -31.47 1.93 -11.53
C ASP A 124 -31.40 0.54 -10.88
N GLU A 125 -31.59 -0.53 -11.67
CA GLU A 125 -31.49 -1.90 -11.19
C GLU A 125 -30.04 -2.20 -10.69
N ALA A 126 -29.02 -1.75 -11.43
CA ALA A 126 -27.63 -1.89 -11.02
C ALA A 126 -27.33 -1.13 -9.72
N LEU A 127 -27.91 0.06 -9.54
CA LEU A 127 -27.79 0.80 -8.28
C LEU A 127 -28.37 0.01 -7.10
N VAL A 128 -29.55 -0.59 -7.26
CA VAL A 128 -30.18 -1.40 -6.21
C VAL A 128 -29.30 -2.57 -5.83
N GLU A 129 -28.72 -3.27 -6.82
CA GLU A 129 -27.80 -4.38 -6.58
C GLU A 129 -26.53 -3.93 -5.87
N ILE A 130 -25.93 -2.80 -6.26
CA ILE A 130 -24.76 -2.23 -5.59
C ILE A 130 -25.05 -1.94 -4.12
N LEU A 131 -26.15 -1.24 -3.85
CA LEU A 131 -26.51 -0.87 -2.48
C LEU A 131 -26.85 -2.09 -1.63
N SER A 132 -27.56 -3.07 -2.18
CA SER A 132 -27.90 -4.32 -1.50
C SER A 132 -26.64 -5.12 -1.14
N THR A 133 -25.65 -5.14 -2.05
CA THR A 133 -24.40 -5.84 -1.86
C THR A 133 -23.49 -5.16 -0.83
N LEU A 134 -23.49 -3.81 -0.80
CA LEU A 134 -22.68 -3.04 0.14
C LEU A 134 -23.32 -2.87 1.52
N TYR A 135 -24.67 -2.95 1.62
CA TYR A 135 -25.39 -2.73 2.88
C TYR A 135 -24.91 -3.60 4.06
N PRO A 136 -24.62 -4.90 3.88
CA PRO A 136 -24.11 -5.73 4.97
C PRO A 136 -22.80 -5.21 5.57
N LEU A 137 -21.97 -4.48 4.83
CA LEU A 137 -20.70 -3.94 5.32
C LEU A 137 -20.87 -2.83 6.36
N VAL A 138 -22.04 -2.20 6.45
CA VAL A 138 -22.30 -1.13 7.42
C VAL A 138 -22.15 -1.61 8.87
N ASN A 139 -22.52 -2.86 9.13
CA ASN A 139 -22.48 -3.46 10.47
C ASN A 139 -21.57 -4.70 10.52
N ARG A 140 -20.75 -4.92 9.49
CA ARG A 140 -19.93 -6.11 9.38
C ARG A 140 -18.67 -5.97 10.24
N LEU A 141 -18.40 -7.01 11.03
CA LEU A 141 -17.20 -7.12 11.86
C LEU A 141 -16.12 -8.01 11.19
N ASP A 142 -16.48 -8.73 10.13
CA ASP A 142 -15.54 -9.57 9.39
C ASP A 142 -14.84 -8.78 8.28
N GLU A 143 -13.58 -9.11 8.02
CA GLU A 143 -12.70 -8.41 7.08
C GLU A 143 -12.73 -9.00 5.66
N LYS A 144 -13.75 -9.81 5.33
CA LYS A 144 -13.82 -10.42 4.00
C LYS A 144 -14.19 -9.39 2.94
N PRO A 145 -13.46 -9.32 1.82
CA PRO A 145 -13.78 -8.40 0.74
C PRO A 145 -15.09 -8.80 0.05
N ILE A 146 -15.84 -7.80 -0.39
CA ILE A 146 -16.96 -8.01 -1.32
C ILE A 146 -16.42 -7.93 -2.75
N VAL A 147 -16.80 -8.89 -3.58
CA VAL A 147 -16.48 -8.91 -5.00
C VAL A 147 -17.74 -8.65 -5.80
N MET A 148 -17.72 -7.62 -6.65
CA MET A 148 -18.79 -7.30 -7.59
C MET A 148 -18.28 -7.41 -9.01
N MET A 149 -19.08 -8.01 -9.89
CA MET A 149 -18.77 -8.13 -11.31
C MET A 149 -19.74 -7.30 -12.14
N PHE A 150 -19.23 -6.25 -12.75
CA PHE A 150 -19.99 -5.42 -13.69
C PHE A 150 -19.79 -5.94 -15.12
N TYR A 151 -20.86 -6.35 -15.78
CA TYR A 151 -20.83 -6.83 -17.16
C TYR A 151 -21.88 -6.09 -18.01
N GLY A 152 -21.65 -6.06 -19.31
CA GLY A 152 -22.54 -5.36 -20.27
C GLY A 152 -21.76 -4.63 -21.35
N PRO A 153 -22.43 -3.98 -22.31
CA PRO A 153 -21.80 -3.26 -23.41
C PRO A 153 -20.93 -2.10 -22.97
N ALA A 154 -20.09 -1.59 -23.85
CA ALA A 154 -19.27 -0.41 -23.57
C ALA A 154 -20.16 0.83 -23.37
N GLY A 155 -19.71 1.77 -22.54
CA GLY A 155 -20.39 3.06 -22.34
C GLY A 155 -21.57 3.07 -21.36
N VAL A 156 -21.94 1.94 -20.74
CA VAL A 156 -23.08 1.88 -19.80
C VAL A 156 -22.75 2.29 -18.36
N GLY A 157 -21.57 2.84 -18.10
CA GLY A 157 -21.21 3.38 -16.78
C GLY A 157 -20.49 2.41 -15.82
N LYS A 158 -20.02 1.20 -16.26
CA LYS A 158 -19.39 0.21 -15.37
C LYS A 158 -18.19 0.76 -14.57
N THR A 159 -17.25 1.40 -15.25
CA THR A 159 -16.07 1.99 -14.61
C THR A 159 -16.44 3.20 -13.78
N GLU A 160 -17.45 3.97 -14.21
CA GLU A 160 -17.94 5.13 -13.47
C GLU A 160 -18.61 4.73 -12.16
N ALA A 161 -19.39 3.65 -12.16
CA ALA A 161 -19.99 3.09 -10.94
C ALA A 161 -18.89 2.76 -9.88
N ALA A 162 -17.78 2.15 -10.29
CA ALA A 162 -16.67 1.85 -9.38
C ALA A 162 -16.02 3.13 -8.82
N LYS A 163 -15.87 4.18 -9.62
CA LYS A 163 -15.35 5.49 -9.16
C LYS A 163 -16.31 6.15 -8.19
N ILE A 164 -17.60 6.18 -8.50
CA ILE A 164 -18.65 6.74 -7.61
C ILE A 164 -18.62 6.06 -6.25
N ILE A 165 -18.51 4.72 -6.23
CA ILE A 165 -18.35 3.95 -4.98
C ILE A 165 -17.12 4.42 -4.23
N ASN A 166 -15.95 4.46 -4.87
CA ASN A 166 -14.71 4.88 -4.23
C ASN A 166 -14.80 6.29 -3.64
N ASP A 167 -15.25 7.25 -4.42
CA ASP A 167 -15.31 8.66 -4.03
C ASP A 167 -16.31 8.90 -2.89
N SER A 168 -17.37 8.09 -2.84
CA SER A 168 -18.37 8.16 -1.78
C SER A 168 -17.92 7.54 -0.46
N LEU A 169 -16.85 6.75 -0.49
CA LEU A 169 -16.26 6.17 0.71
C LEU A 169 -15.23 7.10 1.39
N ASP A 170 -14.86 8.22 0.77
CA ASP A 170 -13.89 9.21 1.29
C ASP A 170 -12.57 8.56 1.79
N GLN A 171 -12.01 7.61 1.03
CA GLN A 171 -10.93 6.72 1.50
C GLN A 171 -9.68 6.68 0.59
N GLY A 172 -9.36 7.77 -0.06
CA GLY A 172 -8.20 7.83 -0.95
C GLY A 172 -8.48 7.33 -2.36
N GLY A 173 -7.41 7.12 -3.13
CA GLY A 173 -7.51 6.75 -4.53
C GLY A 173 -7.96 5.30 -4.76
N ILE A 174 -8.72 5.09 -5.85
CA ILE A 174 -9.04 3.74 -6.33
C ILE A 174 -7.76 3.05 -6.85
N LEU A 175 -7.50 1.82 -6.41
CA LEU A 175 -6.50 0.98 -7.05
C LEU A 175 -7.09 0.41 -8.34
N ARG A 176 -6.72 0.99 -9.50
CA ARG A 176 -7.20 0.53 -10.80
C ARG A 176 -6.11 -0.22 -11.53
N GLN A 177 -6.41 -1.47 -11.93
CA GLN A 177 -5.57 -2.29 -12.79
C GLN A 177 -6.29 -2.57 -14.09
N GLN A 178 -5.68 -2.16 -15.21
CA GLN A 178 -6.21 -2.41 -16.55
C GLN A 178 -5.72 -3.78 -17.03
N MET A 179 -6.58 -4.78 -16.96
CA MET A 179 -6.23 -6.18 -17.22
C MET A 179 -5.86 -6.47 -18.66
N SER A 180 -6.33 -5.64 -19.60
CA SER A 180 -5.93 -5.74 -21.02
C SER A 180 -4.44 -5.51 -21.28
N MET A 181 -3.71 -4.93 -20.33
CA MET A 181 -2.25 -4.78 -20.43
C MET A 181 -1.50 -6.10 -20.20
N PHE A 182 -2.15 -7.08 -19.57
CA PHE A 182 -1.55 -8.37 -19.27
C PHE A 182 -1.95 -9.41 -20.32
N GLN A 183 -1.32 -9.37 -21.49
CA GLN A 183 -1.63 -10.26 -22.62
C GLN A 183 -0.74 -11.51 -22.70
N THR A 184 0.24 -11.65 -21.79
CA THR A 184 1.25 -12.72 -21.79
C THR A 184 1.29 -13.42 -20.43
N SER A 185 2.27 -14.32 -20.24
CA SER A 185 2.57 -14.96 -18.96
C SER A 185 2.83 -13.97 -17.80
N ASP A 186 3.00 -12.70 -18.10
CA ASP A 186 3.22 -11.65 -17.11
C ASP A 186 2.03 -11.48 -16.17
N PHE A 187 0.82 -11.86 -16.61
CA PHE A 187 -0.37 -11.85 -15.78
C PHE A 187 -0.24 -12.78 -14.57
N ALA A 188 0.24 -14.00 -14.77
CA ALA A 188 0.46 -14.94 -13.67
C ALA A 188 1.55 -14.41 -12.72
N SER A 189 2.64 -13.87 -13.26
CA SER A 189 3.71 -13.25 -12.47
C SER A 189 3.23 -12.04 -11.68
N TYR A 190 2.33 -11.24 -12.24
CA TYR A 190 1.72 -10.11 -11.54
C TYR A 190 0.80 -10.57 -10.40
N LEU A 191 -0.07 -11.56 -10.63
CA LEU A 191 -1.02 -12.03 -9.61
C LEU A 191 -0.35 -12.81 -8.46
N PHE A 192 0.53 -13.74 -8.81
CA PHE A 192 1.11 -14.68 -7.86
C PHE A 192 2.52 -14.30 -7.39
N GLY A 193 3.08 -13.23 -7.96
CA GLY A 193 4.43 -12.80 -7.68
C GLY A 193 5.44 -13.43 -8.65
N GLY A 194 6.48 -12.67 -8.94
CA GLY A 194 7.65 -13.08 -9.72
C GLY A 194 8.92 -12.84 -8.91
N THR A 195 9.90 -12.16 -9.51
CA THR A 195 11.09 -11.70 -8.79
C THR A 195 10.75 -10.59 -7.80
N LEU A 196 11.60 -10.40 -6.78
CA LEU A 196 11.43 -9.35 -5.77
C LEU A 196 11.29 -7.94 -6.36
N GLU A 197 11.89 -7.69 -7.52
CA GLU A 197 11.87 -6.39 -8.20
C GLU A 197 10.64 -6.20 -9.10
N ALA A 198 10.01 -7.30 -9.54
CA ALA A 198 8.89 -7.23 -10.46
C ALA A 198 7.62 -6.62 -9.82
N PRO A 199 6.80 -5.88 -10.59
CA PRO A 199 5.47 -5.46 -10.15
C PRO A 199 4.62 -6.67 -9.78
N SER A 200 3.82 -6.55 -8.71
CA SER A 200 2.88 -7.60 -8.32
C SER A 200 1.64 -7.01 -7.65
N LEU A 201 0.53 -7.73 -7.75
CA LEU A 201 -0.71 -7.33 -7.09
C LEU A 201 -0.52 -7.14 -5.58
N ALA A 202 0.26 -7.99 -4.92
CA ALA A 202 0.56 -7.86 -3.50
C ALA A 202 1.22 -6.52 -3.17
N LYS A 203 2.17 -6.06 -3.99
CA LYS A 203 2.82 -4.75 -3.81
C LYS A 203 1.84 -3.60 -4.00
N ASP A 204 0.99 -3.68 -5.02
CA ASP A 204 -0.01 -2.64 -5.28
C ASP A 204 -1.07 -2.60 -4.16
N LEU A 205 -1.47 -3.76 -3.64
CA LEU A 205 -2.36 -3.85 -2.48
C LEU A 205 -1.74 -3.25 -1.21
N MET A 206 -0.44 -3.41 -1.01
CA MET A 206 0.27 -2.80 0.12
C MET A 206 0.36 -1.28 0.03
N LYS A 207 0.38 -0.72 -1.20
CA LYS A 207 0.47 0.72 -1.44
C LYS A 207 -0.87 1.43 -1.49
N ARG A 208 -1.96 0.68 -1.64
CA ARG A 208 -3.27 1.27 -1.81
C ARG A 208 -3.68 2.14 -0.61
N GLU A 209 -4.27 3.27 -0.90
CA GLU A 209 -4.84 4.18 0.10
C GLU A 209 -6.35 3.96 0.28
N GLY A 210 -7.05 3.55 -0.81
CA GLY A 210 -8.48 3.32 -0.82
C GLY A 210 -8.87 1.86 -0.61
N ASN A 211 -10.16 1.64 -0.34
CA ASN A 211 -10.74 0.30 -0.15
C ASN A 211 -11.27 -0.32 -1.44
N VAL A 212 -11.33 0.42 -2.52
CA VAL A 212 -11.84 -0.05 -3.80
C VAL A 212 -10.70 -0.47 -4.71
N ILE A 213 -10.78 -1.70 -5.19
CA ILE A 213 -9.87 -2.26 -6.18
C ILE A 213 -10.69 -2.53 -7.43
N LEU A 214 -10.30 -1.93 -8.55
CA LEU A 214 -10.94 -2.09 -9.85
C LEU A 214 -10.04 -2.86 -10.80
N PHE A 215 -10.45 -4.05 -11.18
CA PHE A 215 -9.90 -4.78 -12.31
C PHE A 215 -10.71 -4.46 -13.57
N ASP A 216 -10.19 -3.54 -14.38
CA ASP A 216 -10.87 -3.08 -15.59
C ASP A 216 -10.49 -3.94 -16.81
N GLU A 217 -11.41 -4.11 -17.75
CA GLU A 217 -11.23 -4.94 -18.95
C GLU A 217 -10.78 -6.39 -18.65
N PHE A 218 -11.31 -6.96 -17.56
CA PHE A 218 -10.91 -8.30 -17.07
C PHE A 218 -11.05 -9.41 -18.14
N ASN A 219 -12.03 -9.29 -19.03
CA ASN A 219 -12.25 -10.23 -20.12
C ASN A 219 -11.20 -10.16 -21.25
N ARG A 220 -10.29 -9.19 -21.22
CA ARG A 220 -9.23 -9.00 -22.22
C ARG A 220 -7.85 -9.47 -21.76
N CYS A 221 -7.72 -9.93 -20.53
CA CYS A 221 -6.48 -10.56 -20.09
C CYS A 221 -6.28 -11.91 -20.76
N SER A 222 -5.03 -12.36 -20.85
CA SER A 222 -4.71 -13.69 -21.35
C SER A 222 -5.41 -14.75 -20.50
N PRO A 223 -6.00 -15.80 -21.13
CA PRO A 223 -6.62 -16.89 -20.41
C PRO A 223 -5.64 -17.83 -19.68
N TYR A 224 -4.34 -17.54 -19.72
CA TYR A 224 -3.27 -18.36 -19.10
C TYR A 224 -2.40 -17.52 -18.17
#